data_4cf04560fda1e7d5fccf9a74491c0b3c
#
_entry.id   4cf04560fda1e7d5fccf9a74491c0b3c
#
_cell.length_a   1.000
_cell.length_b   1.000
_cell.length_c   1.000
_cell.angle_alpha   90.00
_cell.angle_beta   90.00
_cell.angle_gamma   90.00
#
_symmetry.space_group_name_H-M   'P 1'
#
loop_
_entity.id
_entity.type
_entity.pdbx_description
1 polymer ?
#
loop_
_entity_poly.entity_id
_entity_poly.type
_entity_poly.pdbx_seq_one_letter_code
_entity_poly.pdbx_strand_id
1 'polypeptide(L)'
;MMRTLIAVVCLALATPAFGQGAPPAPKPAAKPAVPEKVTVAQIMDRQLSALESDLVPAAEAMPEDKFNFAPTQGEFKGVRTFALQIKHVAHTNLMLFALLLGEKLPANVDPKEDNGPDKMTSKADIIKYLKDSFAMGHRAMKTLTEATLTQRLKDPSAGSGPGPTRL
;
A
#
# COMPACT_ATOMS: atom_id res chain seq x y z
N MET A 1 -44.73 -48.42 -54.60
CA MET A 1 -45.65 -48.62 -53.48
C MET A 1 -45.20 -49.91 -52.73
N MET A 2 -44.57 -49.76 -51.58
CA MET A 2 -44.59 -50.77 -50.50
C MET A 2 -43.84 -50.24 -49.32
N ARG A 3 -44.57 -49.91 -48.26
CA ARG A 3 -44.06 -49.46 -46.98
C ARG A 3 -43.59 -50.64 -46.17
N THR A 4 -42.30 -50.70 -45.82
CA THR A 4 -41.81 -51.71 -44.90
C THR A 4 -41.53 -51.05 -43.56
N LEU A 5 -42.35 -51.36 -42.56
CA LEU A 5 -42.17 -50.97 -41.17
C LEU A 5 -41.08 -51.88 -40.56
N ILE A 6 -40.00 -51.24 -40.05
CA ILE A 6 -39.04 -51.94 -39.22
C ILE A 6 -39.30 -51.53 -37.77
N ALA A 7 -39.81 -52.46 -36.99
CA ALA A 7 -39.96 -52.33 -35.55
C ALA A 7 -38.58 -52.50 -34.85
N VAL A 8 -38.11 -51.44 -34.22
CA VAL A 8 -36.92 -51.51 -33.35
C VAL A 8 -37.39 -51.79 -31.94
N VAL A 9 -37.04 -52.99 -31.44
CA VAL A 9 -37.24 -53.36 -30.05
C VAL A 9 -36.12 -52.79 -29.22
N CYS A 10 -36.40 -51.73 -28.41
CA CYS A 10 -35.46 -51.19 -27.43
C CYS A 10 -35.49 -52.07 -26.16
N LEU A 11 -34.44 -52.87 -25.99
CA LEU A 11 -34.21 -53.60 -24.74
C LEU A 11 -33.58 -52.65 -23.72
N ALA A 12 -34.36 -52.22 -22.73
CA ALA A 12 -33.89 -51.37 -21.64
C ALA A 12 -33.11 -52.22 -20.62
N LEU A 13 -31.77 -52.07 -20.62
CA LEU A 13 -30.91 -52.60 -19.59
C LEU A 13 -30.92 -51.60 -18.39
N ALA A 14 -31.62 -51.94 -17.31
CA ALA A 14 -31.58 -51.21 -16.05
C ALA A 14 -30.25 -51.52 -15.35
N THR A 15 -29.35 -50.57 -15.31
CA THR A 15 -28.15 -50.60 -14.47
C THR A 15 -28.47 -50.11 -13.07
N PRO A 16 -28.09 -50.86 -12.00
CA PRO A 16 -28.25 -50.32 -10.64
C PRO A 16 -27.28 -49.14 -10.43
N ALA A 17 -27.82 -47.95 -10.18
CA ALA A 17 -27.05 -46.78 -9.75
C ALA A 17 -26.56 -47.03 -8.31
N PHE A 18 -25.29 -47.38 -8.18
CA PHE A 18 -24.59 -47.28 -6.90
C PHE A 18 -24.49 -45.79 -6.56
N GLY A 19 -25.28 -45.36 -5.56
CA GLY A 19 -25.21 -44.02 -5.03
C GLY A 19 -23.86 -43.78 -4.40
N GLN A 20 -22.92 -43.18 -5.14
CA GLN A 20 -21.74 -42.57 -4.56
C GLN A 20 -22.19 -41.30 -3.84
N GLY A 21 -22.22 -41.37 -2.51
CA GLY A 21 -22.46 -40.21 -1.66
C GLY A 21 -21.47 -39.13 -2.06
N ALA A 22 -21.98 -37.93 -2.40
CA ALA A 22 -21.14 -36.77 -2.68
C ALA A 22 -20.18 -36.54 -1.50
N PRO A 23 -18.89 -36.23 -1.74
CA PRO A 23 -17.97 -35.89 -0.67
C PRO A 23 -18.53 -34.70 0.13
N PRO A 24 -18.37 -34.69 1.46
CA PRO A 24 -18.88 -33.61 2.28
C PRO A 24 -18.30 -32.30 1.78
N ALA A 25 -19.14 -31.27 1.62
CA ALA A 25 -18.73 -29.94 1.20
C ALA A 25 -17.61 -29.43 2.12
N PRO A 26 -16.56 -28.80 1.59
CA PRO A 26 -15.48 -28.26 2.42
C PRO A 26 -16.07 -27.27 3.42
N LYS A 27 -15.75 -27.51 4.69
CA LYS A 27 -16.18 -26.65 5.80
C LYS A 27 -15.71 -25.22 5.49
N PRO A 28 -16.57 -24.19 5.55
CA PRO A 28 -16.16 -22.81 5.29
C PRO A 28 -14.95 -22.49 6.18
N ALA A 29 -13.87 -21.97 5.56
CA ALA A 29 -12.71 -21.52 6.31
C ALA A 29 -13.18 -20.51 7.35
N ALA A 30 -12.86 -20.73 8.62
CA ALA A 30 -13.21 -19.81 9.69
C ALA A 30 -12.62 -18.45 9.37
N LYS A 31 -13.47 -17.41 9.30
CA LYS A 31 -13.02 -16.03 9.13
C LYS A 31 -12.03 -15.74 10.27
N PRO A 32 -10.85 -15.14 9.98
CA PRO A 32 -9.87 -14.81 11.02
C PRO A 32 -10.58 -14.06 12.15
N ALA A 33 -10.42 -14.51 13.38
CA ALA A 33 -10.99 -13.83 14.54
C ALA A 33 -10.40 -12.42 14.62
N VAL A 34 -11.23 -11.39 14.63
CA VAL A 34 -10.79 -10.02 14.88
C VAL A 34 -10.26 -9.98 16.31
N PRO A 35 -9.02 -9.55 16.55
CA PRO A 35 -8.50 -9.48 17.92
C PRO A 35 -9.36 -8.54 18.75
N GLU A 36 -9.68 -8.93 19.96
CA GLU A 36 -10.49 -8.15 20.89
C GLU A 36 -9.86 -6.80 21.22
N LYS A 37 -8.53 -6.72 21.13
CA LYS A 37 -7.76 -5.51 21.38
C LYS A 37 -6.73 -5.30 20.27
N VAL A 38 -6.73 -4.13 19.64
CA VAL A 38 -5.74 -3.72 18.67
C VAL A 38 -4.73 -2.77 19.32
N THR A 39 -3.45 -2.91 18.96
CA THR A 39 -2.38 -2.03 19.45
C THR A 39 -2.33 -0.73 18.64
N VAL A 40 -1.74 0.31 19.22
CA VAL A 40 -1.48 1.57 18.50
C VAL A 40 -0.64 1.32 17.24
N ALA A 41 0.38 0.48 17.33
CA ALA A 41 1.19 0.10 16.17
C ALA A 41 0.33 -0.46 15.04
N GLN A 42 -0.61 -1.36 15.33
CA GLN A 42 -1.52 -1.93 14.32
C GLN A 42 -2.49 -0.91 13.73
N ILE A 43 -2.98 0.04 14.55
CA ILE A 43 -3.87 1.12 14.08
C ILE A 43 -3.10 2.02 13.11
N MET A 44 -1.92 2.48 13.50
CA MET A 44 -1.10 3.40 12.69
C MET A 44 -0.58 2.73 11.41
N ASP A 45 -0.16 1.47 11.50
CA ASP A 45 0.29 0.69 10.33
C ASP A 45 -0.85 0.47 9.33
N ARG A 46 -2.08 0.26 9.80
CA ARG A 46 -3.26 0.16 8.92
C ARG A 46 -3.57 1.48 8.21
N GLN A 47 -3.44 2.61 8.90
CA GLN A 47 -3.64 3.93 8.28
C GLN A 47 -2.56 4.20 7.23
N LEU A 48 -1.30 3.87 7.55
CA LEU A 48 -0.20 4.00 6.59
C LEU A 48 -0.42 3.10 5.37
N SER A 49 -0.86 1.86 5.57
CA SER A 49 -1.19 0.93 4.48
C SER A 49 -2.32 1.44 3.59
N ALA A 50 -3.31 2.13 4.16
CA ALA A 50 -4.38 2.74 3.38
C ALA A 50 -3.83 3.86 2.47
N LEU A 51 -2.98 4.73 3.00
CA LEU A 51 -2.31 5.79 2.21
C LEU A 51 -1.41 5.21 1.12
N GLU A 52 -0.65 4.15 1.42
CA GLU A 52 0.18 3.45 0.43
C GLU A 52 -0.66 2.87 -0.70
N SER A 53 -1.78 2.21 -0.35
CA SER A 53 -2.68 1.59 -1.32
C SER A 53 -3.38 2.59 -2.24
N ASP A 54 -3.47 3.84 -1.85
CA ASP A 54 -4.01 4.92 -2.68
C ASP A 54 -2.91 5.60 -3.52
N LEU A 55 -1.80 5.98 -2.89
CA LEU A 55 -0.75 6.79 -3.51
C LEU A 55 0.11 6.01 -4.50
N VAL A 56 0.51 4.79 -4.17
CA VAL A 56 1.38 4.00 -5.05
C VAL A 56 0.68 3.65 -6.36
N PRO A 57 -0.54 3.09 -6.36
CA PRO A 57 -1.26 2.85 -7.60
C PRO A 57 -1.58 4.13 -8.38
N ALA A 58 -1.86 5.25 -7.72
CA ALA A 58 -2.08 6.53 -8.40
C ALA A 58 -0.81 7.00 -9.14
N ALA A 59 0.36 6.86 -8.50
CA ALA A 59 1.64 7.19 -9.14
C ALA A 59 1.96 6.25 -10.31
N GLU A 60 1.66 4.96 -10.17
CA GLU A 60 1.84 3.96 -11.23
C GLU A 60 0.91 4.21 -12.43
N ALA A 61 -0.34 4.57 -12.16
CA ALA A 61 -1.36 4.80 -13.19
C ALA A 61 -1.14 6.10 -13.98
N MET A 62 -0.46 7.11 -13.41
CA MET A 62 -0.21 8.37 -14.10
C MET A 62 0.62 8.13 -15.38
N PRO A 63 0.16 8.56 -16.57
CA PRO A 63 0.92 8.39 -17.82
C PRO A 63 2.29 9.07 -17.75
N GLU A 64 3.30 8.47 -18.39
CA GLU A 64 4.68 8.98 -18.41
C GLU A 64 4.76 10.44 -18.91
N ASP A 65 4.04 10.75 -20.00
CA ASP A 65 3.98 12.10 -20.59
C ASP A 65 3.26 13.12 -19.69
N LYS A 66 2.48 12.67 -18.70
CA LYS A 66 1.78 13.51 -17.74
C LYS A 66 2.46 13.56 -16.37
N PHE A 67 3.51 12.77 -16.16
CA PHE A 67 4.12 12.67 -14.84
C PHE A 67 4.70 14.02 -14.35
N ASN A 68 5.17 14.86 -15.28
CA ASN A 68 5.63 16.23 -14.98
C ASN A 68 4.55 17.31 -15.20
N PHE A 69 3.28 16.92 -15.24
CA PHE A 69 2.17 17.87 -15.36
C PHE A 69 2.04 18.73 -14.11
N ALA A 70 1.84 20.03 -14.31
CA ALA A 70 1.33 20.96 -13.30
C ALA A 70 0.20 21.79 -13.91
N PRO A 71 -0.84 22.16 -13.15
CA PRO A 71 -1.85 23.09 -13.62
C PRO A 71 -1.24 24.43 -14.03
N THR A 72 -1.66 24.96 -15.17
CA THR A 72 -1.13 26.24 -15.71
C THR A 72 -2.18 27.35 -15.75
N GLN A 73 -3.45 27.03 -15.50
CA GLN A 73 -4.56 28.01 -15.53
C GLN A 73 -5.04 28.33 -14.12
N GLY A 74 -5.51 29.57 -13.92
CA GLY A 74 -5.93 30.05 -12.62
C GLY A 74 -4.77 30.41 -11.70
N GLU A 75 -4.99 30.36 -10.40
CA GLU A 75 -4.00 30.75 -9.38
C GLU A 75 -3.08 29.58 -8.99
N PHE A 76 -2.56 28.86 -9.99
CA PHE A 76 -1.70 27.67 -9.78
C PHE A 76 -0.20 27.94 -10.01
N LYS A 77 0.20 29.21 -10.01
CA LYS A 77 1.61 29.58 -10.18
C LYS A 77 2.47 29.01 -9.04
N GLY A 78 3.49 28.27 -9.39
CA GLY A 78 4.44 27.73 -8.41
C GLY A 78 3.99 26.43 -7.71
N VAL A 79 2.86 25.83 -8.10
CA VAL A 79 2.49 24.48 -7.60
C VAL A 79 3.47 23.44 -8.10
N ARG A 80 3.66 22.38 -7.31
CA ARG A 80 4.46 21.23 -7.70
C ARG A 80 3.85 20.52 -8.89
N THR A 81 4.68 19.98 -9.77
CA THR A 81 4.24 18.97 -10.73
C THR A 81 3.81 17.70 -9.97
N PHE A 82 3.10 16.80 -10.64
CA PHE A 82 2.75 15.51 -10.04
C PHE A 82 3.99 14.74 -9.56
N ALA A 83 5.04 14.66 -10.40
CA ALA A 83 6.31 14.05 -10.04
C ALA A 83 6.94 14.66 -8.77
N LEU A 84 6.97 15.99 -8.70
CA LEU A 84 7.51 16.70 -7.54
C LEU A 84 6.67 16.46 -6.29
N GLN A 85 5.34 16.34 -6.44
CA GLN A 85 4.46 16.04 -5.31
C GLN A 85 4.73 14.64 -4.76
N ILE A 86 4.88 13.63 -5.62
CA ILE A 86 5.20 12.26 -5.20
C ILE A 86 6.59 12.20 -4.54
N LYS A 87 7.60 12.88 -5.11
CA LYS A 87 8.93 12.98 -4.51
C LYS A 87 8.89 13.65 -3.14
N HIS A 88 8.15 14.74 -3.01
CA HIS A 88 8.00 15.46 -1.75
C HIS A 88 7.39 14.57 -0.65
N VAL A 89 6.33 13.83 -0.97
CA VAL A 89 5.73 12.89 -0.02
C VAL A 89 6.75 11.83 0.42
N ALA A 90 7.46 11.22 -0.53
CA ALA A 90 8.47 10.20 -0.21
C ALA A 90 9.60 10.77 0.65
N HIS A 91 10.07 11.97 0.32
CA HIS A 91 11.15 12.64 1.03
C HIS A 91 10.75 12.96 2.48
N THR A 92 9.58 13.57 2.66
CA THR A 92 9.04 13.91 3.99
C THR A 92 8.82 12.64 4.82
N ASN A 93 8.29 11.58 4.23
CA ASN A 93 8.14 10.29 4.88
C ASN A 93 9.48 9.75 5.40
N LEU A 94 10.53 9.74 4.55
CA LEU A 94 11.85 9.24 4.94
C LEU A 94 12.46 10.05 6.07
N MET A 95 12.32 11.38 6.04
CA MET A 95 12.79 12.25 7.13
C MET A 95 12.06 11.93 8.44
N LEU A 96 10.72 11.87 8.39
CA LEU A 96 9.90 11.65 9.58
C LEU A 96 10.13 10.25 10.16
N PHE A 97 10.16 9.21 9.32
CA PHE A 97 10.30 7.84 9.79
C PHE A 97 11.73 7.53 10.25
N ALA A 98 12.76 8.14 9.65
CA ALA A 98 14.12 8.05 10.18
C ALA A 98 14.20 8.66 11.59
N LEU A 99 13.56 9.82 11.80
CA LEU A 99 13.46 10.44 13.12
C LEU A 99 12.75 9.54 14.14
N LEU A 100 11.61 8.94 13.74
CA LEU A 100 10.86 8.00 14.58
C LEU A 100 11.68 6.76 14.97
N LEU A 101 12.47 6.24 14.03
CA LEU A 101 13.34 5.08 14.26
C LEU A 101 14.62 5.43 15.02
N GLY A 102 14.99 6.72 15.12
CA GLY A 102 16.27 7.17 15.61
C GLY A 102 17.43 6.76 14.68
N GLU A 103 17.15 6.58 13.40
CA GLU A 103 18.12 6.22 12.37
C GLU A 103 18.67 7.47 11.66
N LYS A 104 19.85 7.31 11.06
CA LYS A 104 20.36 8.34 10.14
C LYS A 104 19.50 8.40 8.88
N LEU A 105 19.40 9.60 8.30
CA LEU A 105 18.75 9.76 7.02
C LEU A 105 19.44 8.89 5.95
N PRO A 106 18.66 8.30 5.01
CA PRO A 106 19.24 7.66 3.83
C PRO A 106 20.16 8.61 3.07
N ALA A 107 21.21 8.09 2.45
CA ALA A 107 22.24 8.89 1.79
C ALA A 107 21.73 9.82 0.66
N ASN A 108 20.56 9.50 0.11
CA ASN A 108 19.87 10.28 -0.92
C ASN A 108 18.79 11.23 -0.36
N VAL A 109 18.76 11.47 0.94
CA VAL A 109 17.82 12.38 1.60
C VAL A 109 18.61 13.53 2.21
N ASP A 110 18.55 14.71 1.59
CA ASP A 110 19.10 15.95 2.15
C ASP A 110 17.96 16.73 2.81
N PRO A 111 18.02 17.01 4.12
CA PRO A 111 16.97 17.75 4.83
C PRO A 111 16.79 19.20 4.36
N LYS A 112 17.68 19.71 3.50
CA LYS A 112 17.54 21.01 2.88
C LYS A 112 16.74 20.99 1.56
N GLU A 113 16.54 19.82 0.99
CA GLU A 113 15.75 19.63 -0.23
C GLU A 113 14.28 19.43 0.15
N ASP A 114 13.40 20.30 -0.34
CA ASP A 114 11.95 20.19 -0.07
C ASP A 114 11.26 19.13 -0.97
N ASN A 115 11.77 18.93 -2.16
CA ASN A 115 11.15 18.05 -3.17
C ASN A 115 11.89 16.73 -3.39
N GLY A 116 12.79 16.35 -2.48
CA GLY A 116 13.65 15.18 -2.66
C GLY A 116 14.72 15.36 -3.75
N PRO A 117 15.54 14.34 -4.06
CA PRO A 117 16.74 14.48 -4.87
C PRO A 117 16.48 15.08 -6.24
N ASP A 118 17.11 16.20 -6.58
CA ASP A 118 16.92 16.89 -7.86
C ASP A 118 17.25 16.00 -9.08
N LYS A 119 18.26 15.14 -8.95
CA LYS A 119 18.69 14.24 -10.01
C LYS A 119 17.73 13.08 -10.28
N MET A 120 16.78 12.84 -9.39
CA MET A 120 15.77 11.78 -9.55
C MET A 120 14.62 12.31 -10.42
N THR A 121 14.63 11.99 -11.70
CA THR A 121 13.66 12.50 -12.67
C THR A 121 12.83 11.42 -13.35
N SER A 122 13.29 10.16 -13.33
CA SER A 122 12.53 9.06 -13.95
C SER A 122 11.31 8.68 -13.10
N LYS A 123 10.19 8.39 -13.75
CA LYS A 123 8.97 7.90 -13.09
C LYS A 123 9.25 6.65 -12.26
N ALA A 124 10.03 5.70 -12.81
CA ALA A 124 10.36 4.45 -12.13
C ALA A 124 11.13 4.68 -10.82
N ASP A 125 12.13 5.57 -10.82
CA ASP A 125 12.92 5.90 -9.63
C ASP A 125 12.08 6.63 -8.57
N ILE A 126 11.21 7.54 -9.01
CA ILE A 126 10.31 8.28 -8.12
C ILE A 126 9.31 7.34 -7.44
N ILE A 127 8.73 6.39 -8.19
CA ILE A 127 7.82 5.38 -7.63
C ILE A 127 8.57 4.46 -6.66
N LYS A 128 9.79 4.05 -7.01
CA LYS A 128 10.63 3.26 -6.10
C LYS A 128 10.92 4.02 -4.81
N TYR A 129 11.26 5.29 -4.91
CA TYR A 129 11.52 6.16 -3.75
C TYR A 129 10.29 6.28 -2.84
N LEU A 130 9.10 6.40 -3.43
CA LEU A 130 7.83 6.40 -2.70
C LEU A 130 7.63 5.06 -1.95
N LYS A 131 7.80 3.93 -2.63
CA LYS A 131 7.66 2.60 -2.02
C LYS A 131 8.68 2.37 -0.89
N ASP A 132 9.93 2.77 -1.10
CA ASP A 132 10.97 2.68 -0.07
C ASP A 132 10.59 3.52 1.16
N SER A 133 9.96 4.69 0.96
CA SER A 133 9.50 5.53 2.05
C SER A 133 8.39 4.86 2.88
N PHE A 134 7.42 4.21 2.24
CA PHE A 134 6.40 3.44 2.93
C PHE A 134 6.97 2.23 3.67
N ALA A 135 7.92 1.51 3.06
CA ALA A 135 8.59 0.40 3.73
C ALA A 135 9.31 0.84 5.02
N MET A 136 9.96 2.01 5.02
CA MET A 136 10.52 2.59 6.25
C MET A 136 9.41 2.96 7.24
N GLY A 137 8.29 3.50 6.79
CA GLY A 137 7.13 3.84 7.61
C GLY A 137 6.57 2.62 8.34
N HIS A 138 6.37 1.50 7.65
CA HIS A 138 5.93 0.25 8.27
C HIS A 138 6.87 -0.26 9.35
N ARG A 139 8.19 -0.08 9.17
CA ARG A 139 9.16 -0.38 10.24
C ARG A 139 8.97 0.57 11.43
N ALA A 140 8.79 1.86 11.17
CA ALA A 140 8.58 2.86 12.21
C ALA A 140 7.30 2.59 13.01
N MET A 141 6.18 2.28 12.35
CA MET A 141 4.90 1.98 13.03
C MET A 141 5.05 0.82 14.01
N LYS A 142 5.82 -0.21 13.67
CA LYS A 142 6.06 -1.37 14.55
C LYS A 142 6.78 -1.02 15.87
N THR A 143 7.44 0.13 15.95
CA THR A 143 8.13 0.58 17.17
C THR A 143 7.21 1.33 18.14
N LEU A 144 5.99 1.65 17.73
CA LEU A 144 5.04 2.38 18.55
C LEU A 144 4.42 1.49 19.62
N THR A 145 4.43 1.97 20.84
CA THR A 145 3.76 1.35 21.98
C THR A 145 3.04 2.42 22.79
N GLU A 146 2.03 2.04 23.56
CA GLU A 146 1.32 3.00 24.44
C GLU A 146 2.29 3.77 25.35
N ALA A 147 3.34 3.09 25.85
CA ALA A 147 4.33 3.70 26.72
C ALA A 147 5.26 4.70 26.00
N THR A 148 5.41 4.59 24.67
CA THR A 148 6.34 5.43 23.90
C THR A 148 5.67 6.57 23.15
N LEU A 149 4.33 6.60 23.06
CA LEU A 149 3.62 7.61 22.26
C LEU A 149 3.95 9.05 22.63
N THR A 150 4.06 9.31 23.91
CA THR A 150 4.35 10.65 24.43
C THR A 150 5.83 10.94 24.63
N GLN A 151 6.70 9.98 24.28
CA GLN A 151 8.15 10.23 24.31
C GLN A 151 8.53 11.27 23.26
N ARG A 152 9.32 12.26 23.72
CA ARG A 152 9.87 13.26 22.80
C ARG A 152 11.03 12.65 22.00
N LEU A 153 11.02 12.94 20.72
CA LEU A 153 12.09 12.56 19.81
C LEU A 153 13.23 13.58 19.92
N LYS A 154 14.46 13.09 19.78
CA LYS A 154 15.62 13.96 19.61
C LYS A 154 15.66 14.45 18.16
N ASP A 155 15.04 15.58 17.90
CA ASP A 155 15.06 16.20 16.58
C ASP A 155 16.23 17.19 16.50
N PRO A 156 17.25 16.92 15.67
CA PRO A 156 18.38 17.85 15.50
C PRO A 156 17.97 19.22 14.94
N SER A 157 16.82 19.32 14.29
CA SER A 157 16.29 20.57 13.72
C SER A 157 15.50 21.40 14.73
N ALA A 158 15.11 20.83 15.85
CA ALA A 158 14.32 21.52 16.88
C ALA A 158 15.10 22.56 17.70
N GLY A 159 16.41 22.68 17.47
CA GLY A 159 17.26 23.60 18.24
C GLY A 159 17.25 23.25 19.73
N SER A 160 17.09 24.26 20.61
CA SER A 160 16.98 24.06 22.06
C SER A 160 15.55 23.77 22.54
N GLY A 161 14.60 23.72 21.63
CA GLY A 161 13.19 23.42 21.94
C GLY A 161 12.94 21.95 22.21
N PRO A 162 11.80 21.64 22.87
CA PRO A 162 11.40 20.24 23.02
C PRO A 162 11.02 19.67 21.64
N GLY A 163 11.69 18.60 21.23
CA GLY A 163 11.35 17.90 19.99
C GLY A 163 9.91 17.37 19.97
N PRO A 164 9.40 16.96 18.80
CA PRO A 164 8.06 16.40 18.67
C PRO A 164 7.92 15.10 19.48
N THR A 165 6.69 14.72 19.78
CA THR A 165 6.39 13.39 20.33
C THR A 165 6.34 12.36 19.21
N ARG A 166 6.25 11.06 19.55
CA ARG A 166 6.10 9.98 18.57
C ARG A 166 4.71 9.98 17.91
N LEU A 167 3.77 10.67 18.53
CA LEU A 167 2.41 10.91 18.03
C LEU A 167 2.03 12.35 18.24
#